data_d153fa0631a323a3db0f1973970d9560
#
_entry.id   d153fa0631a323a3db0f1973970d9560
#
_cell.length_a   1.000
_cell.length_b   1.000
_cell.length_c   1.000
_cell.angle_alpha   90.00
_cell.angle_beta   90.00
_cell.angle_gamma   90.00
#
_symmetry.space_group_name_H-M   'P 1'
#
loop_
_entity.id
_entity.type
_entity.pdbx_description
1 polymer ?
#
loop_
_entity_poly.entity_id
_entity_poly.type
_entity_poly.pdbx_seq_one_letter_code
_entity_poly.pdbx_strand_id
1 'polypeptide(L)'
;LVQEVSNNIEKYDLGVASQKIYDFIWNEFCDWYIEIVKLRLYDKENKTRKSAQYVLNKVLCDALKLLHPIMPFITEEIYTKLYNEDESIMISNWPKYEEKYNFKDEEQKIEKIKEIIIGIRNIRNNMNVHPSKKSKLIFVSTEYKNVIENSKEFLEKLGFANEIIVQNNKDGID
;
A
#
# COMPACT_ATOMS: atom_id res chain seq x y z
N LEU A 1 -11.82 3.70 -5.03
CA LEU A 1 -12.17 2.34 -5.49
C LEU A 1 -13.63 1.97 -5.22
N VAL A 2 -14.11 1.94 -3.95
CA VAL A 2 -15.48 1.46 -3.60
C VAL A 2 -16.56 2.12 -4.45
N GLN A 3 -16.58 3.46 -4.51
CA GLN A 3 -17.57 4.20 -5.28
C GLN A 3 -17.49 3.93 -6.78
N GLU A 4 -16.29 3.86 -7.33
CA GLU A 4 -16.09 3.59 -8.76
C GLU A 4 -16.51 2.18 -9.16
N VAL A 5 -16.15 1.18 -8.34
CA VAL A 5 -16.54 -0.22 -8.58
C VAL A 5 -18.06 -0.35 -8.50
N SER A 6 -18.70 0.22 -7.46
CA SER A 6 -20.16 0.19 -7.32
C SER A 6 -20.85 0.84 -8.52
N ASN A 7 -20.40 2.02 -8.94
CA ASN A 7 -20.96 2.72 -10.11
C ASN A 7 -20.79 1.92 -11.41
N ASN A 8 -19.67 1.21 -11.59
CA ASN A 8 -19.46 0.40 -12.79
C ASN A 8 -20.34 -0.86 -12.77
N ILE A 9 -20.51 -1.50 -11.60
CA ILE A 9 -21.43 -2.64 -11.48
C ILE A 9 -22.88 -2.22 -11.77
N GLU A 10 -23.33 -1.09 -11.25
CA GLU A 10 -24.67 -0.54 -11.52
C GLU A 10 -24.91 -0.24 -13.01
N LYS A 11 -23.86 0.12 -13.75
CA LYS A 11 -23.90 0.37 -15.20
C LYS A 11 -23.68 -0.89 -16.03
N TYR A 12 -23.51 -2.04 -15.40
CA TYR A 12 -23.15 -3.30 -16.05
C TYR A 12 -21.78 -3.31 -16.76
N ASP A 13 -20.89 -2.36 -16.40
CA ASP A 13 -19.51 -2.29 -16.89
C ASP A 13 -18.59 -3.21 -16.06
N LEU A 14 -18.93 -4.52 -16.07
CA LEU A 14 -18.27 -5.50 -15.20
C LEU A 14 -16.77 -5.67 -15.51
N GLY A 15 -16.38 -5.51 -16.77
CA GLY A 15 -14.97 -5.55 -17.17
C GLY A 15 -14.15 -4.43 -16.54
N VAL A 16 -14.68 -3.22 -16.51
CA VAL A 16 -14.02 -2.05 -15.88
C VAL A 16 -13.98 -2.22 -14.36
N ALA A 17 -15.07 -2.70 -13.75
CA ALA A 17 -15.11 -2.99 -12.32
C ALA A 17 -14.04 -4.03 -11.93
N SER A 18 -13.95 -5.13 -12.68
CA SER A 18 -12.96 -6.20 -12.47
C SER A 18 -11.54 -5.68 -12.56
N GLN A 19 -11.23 -4.87 -13.58
CA GLN A 19 -9.91 -4.31 -13.77
C GLN A 19 -9.50 -3.40 -12.62
N LYS A 20 -10.41 -2.53 -12.16
CA LYS A 20 -10.14 -1.64 -11.01
C LYS A 20 -9.87 -2.41 -9.72
N ILE A 21 -10.62 -3.49 -9.47
CA ILE A 21 -10.40 -4.34 -8.30
C ILE A 21 -9.03 -5.05 -8.41
N TYR A 22 -8.71 -5.59 -9.58
CA TYR A 22 -7.43 -6.24 -9.84
C TYR A 22 -6.26 -5.28 -9.61
N ASP A 23 -6.32 -4.08 -10.21
CA ASP A 23 -5.27 -3.08 -10.10
C ASP A 23 -5.06 -2.66 -8.64
N PHE A 24 -6.14 -2.47 -7.88
CA PHE A 24 -6.04 -2.16 -6.46
C PHE A 24 -5.41 -3.30 -5.67
N ILE A 25 -5.91 -4.53 -5.83
CA ILE A 25 -5.41 -5.66 -5.04
C ILE A 25 -3.93 -5.91 -5.34
N TRP A 26 -3.56 -5.92 -6.62
CA TRP A 26 -2.21 -6.26 -7.04
C TRP A 26 -1.23 -5.12 -6.84
N ASN A 27 -1.49 -3.96 -7.46
CA ASN A 27 -0.53 -2.87 -7.53
C ASN A 27 -0.49 -2.02 -6.25
N GLU A 28 -1.63 -1.85 -5.54
CA GLU A 28 -1.68 -0.99 -4.36
C GLU A 28 -1.59 -1.79 -3.06
N PHE A 29 -2.46 -2.79 -2.91
CA PHE A 29 -2.55 -3.54 -1.65
C PHE A 29 -1.38 -4.51 -1.47
N CYS A 30 -1.10 -5.38 -2.46
CA CYS A 30 -0.04 -6.39 -2.35
C CYS A 30 1.36 -5.78 -2.49
N ASP A 31 1.60 -4.98 -3.54
CA ASP A 31 2.95 -4.48 -3.84
C ASP A 31 3.42 -3.39 -2.88
N TRP A 32 2.49 -2.57 -2.39
CA TRP A 32 2.86 -1.44 -1.53
C TRP A 32 2.37 -1.58 -0.11
N TYR A 33 1.04 -1.66 0.10
CA TYR A 33 0.50 -1.57 1.44
C TYR A 33 0.98 -2.69 2.35
N ILE A 34 0.94 -3.95 1.88
CA ILE A 34 1.42 -5.09 2.66
C ILE A 34 2.91 -4.93 3.00
N GLU A 35 3.74 -4.52 2.04
CA GLU A 35 5.18 -4.35 2.28
C GLU A 35 5.49 -3.24 3.30
N ILE A 36 4.75 -2.14 3.25
CA ILE A 36 4.88 -1.03 4.20
C ILE A 36 4.42 -1.46 5.60
N VAL A 37 3.28 -2.13 5.70
CA VAL A 37 2.68 -2.49 6.99
C VAL A 37 3.42 -3.62 7.71
N LYS A 38 4.17 -4.46 6.99
CA LYS A 38 5.00 -5.54 7.58
C LYS A 38 5.91 -5.05 8.69
N LEU A 39 6.51 -3.88 8.56
CA LEU A 39 7.38 -3.30 9.59
C LEU A 39 6.65 -3.18 10.94
N ARG A 40 5.42 -2.72 10.90
CA ARG A 40 4.58 -2.54 12.10
C ARG A 40 4.00 -3.88 12.62
N LEU A 41 3.74 -4.84 11.73
CA LEU A 41 3.13 -6.12 12.10
C LEU A 41 4.14 -7.08 12.76
N TYR A 42 5.38 -7.09 12.29
CA TYR A 42 6.41 -7.99 12.82
C TYR A 42 7.03 -7.51 14.12
N ASP A 43 7.01 -6.22 14.38
CA ASP A 43 7.42 -5.65 15.66
C ASP A 43 6.29 -5.81 16.70
N LYS A 44 6.48 -6.75 17.64
CA LYS A 44 5.47 -7.05 18.68
C LYS A 44 5.29 -5.90 19.68
N GLU A 45 6.30 -5.08 19.85
CA GLU A 45 6.29 -3.94 20.78
C GLU A 45 5.77 -2.64 20.12
N ASN A 46 5.50 -2.67 18.82
CA ASN A 46 5.02 -1.49 18.09
C ASN A 46 3.63 -1.07 18.57
N LYS A 47 3.53 0.11 19.14
CA LYS A 47 2.29 0.66 19.70
C LYS A 47 1.15 0.76 18.67
N THR A 48 1.49 0.87 17.39
CA THR A 48 0.52 1.00 16.28
C THR A 48 0.18 -0.33 15.62
N ARG A 49 0.72 -1.46 16.11
CA ARG A 49 0.52 -2.79 15.54
C ARG A 49 -0.95 -3.18 15.44
N LYS A 50 -1.72 -2.96 16.52
CA LYS A 50 -3.17 -3.27 16.54
C LYS A 50 -3.95 -2.45 15.51
N SER A 51 -3.63 -1.16 15.37
CA SER A 51 -4.25 -0.31 14.35
C SER A 51 -3.88 -0.78 12.94
N ALA A 52 -2.62 -1.19 12.73
CA ALA A 52 -2.18 -1.76 11.46
C ALA A 52 -2.91 -3.06 11.11
N GLN A 53 -3.10 -3.95 12.07
CA GLN A 53 -3.89 -5.18 11.91
C GLN A 53 -5.34 -4.89 11.56
N TYR A 54 -5.96 -3.95 12.27
CA TYR A 54 -7.34 -3.54 12.00
C TYR A 54 -7.51 -3.01 10.58
N VAL A 55 -6.66 -2.07 10.17
CA VAL A 55 -6.73 -1.48 8.82
C VAL A 55 -6.46 -2.54 7.75
N LEU A 56 -5.45 -3.40 7.93
CA LEU A 56 -5.15 -4.50 7.00
C LEU A 56 -6.37 -5.40 6.81
N ASN A 57 -6.98 -5.84 7.91
CA ASN A 57 -8.16 -6.70 7.88
C ASN A 57 -9.35 -6.00 7.21
N LYS A 58 -9.64 -4.76 7.60
CA LYS A 58 -10.75 -3.96 7.04
C LYS A 58 -10.61 -3.80 5.53
N VAL A 59 -9.42 -3.40 5.05
CA VAL A 59 -9.18 -3.19 3.62
C VAL A 59 -9.25 -4.50 2.84
N LEU A 60 -8.69 -5.59 3.38
CA LEU A 60 -8.77 -6.90 2.75
C LEU A 60 -10.24 -7.36 2.64
N CYS A 61 -11.01 -7.26 3.71
CA CYS A 61 -12.41 -7.65 3.70
C CYS A 61 -13.26 -6.85 2.73
N ASP A 62 -13.05 -5.53 2.66
CA ASP A 62 -13.77 -4.71 1.70
C ASP A 62 -13.37 -5.06 0.26
N ALA A 63 -12.10 -5.34 0.00
CA ALA A 63 -11.64 -5.81 -1.31
C ALA A 63 -12.24 -7.17 -1.69
N LEU A 64 -12.32 -8.12 -0.74
CA LEU A 64 -12.98 -9.41 -0.97
C LEU A 64 -14.46 -9.24 -1.29
N LYS A 65 -15.17 -8.35 -0.60
CA LYS A 65 -16.58 -8.06 -0.88
C LYS A 65 -16.78 -7.47 -2.27
N LEU A 66 -15.93 -6.53 -2.68
CA LEU A 66 -15.97 -5.97 -4.03
C LEU A 66 -15.69 -7.03 -5.11
N LEU A 67 -14.80 -7.97 -4.83
CA LEU A 67 -14.41 -9.04 -5.75
C LEU A 67 -15.42 -10.19 -5.78
N HIS A 68 -16.20 -10.38 -4.71
CA HIS A 68 -17.06 -11.57 -4.56
C HIS A 68 -18.04 -11.82 -5.72
N PRO A 69 -18.68 -10.82 -6.33
CA PRO A 69 -19.55 -11.05 -7.49
C PRO A 69 -18.85 -11.68 -8.70
N ILE A 70 -17.52 -11.57 -8.78
CA ILE A 70 -16.70 -12.05 -9.90
C ILE A 70 -16.03 -13.37 -9.55
N MET A 71 -15.55 -13.51 -8.32
CA MET A 71 -14.81 -14.68 -7.84
C MET A 71 -15.38 -15.21 -6.51
N PRO A 72 -16.62 -15.76 -6.52
CA PRO A 72 -17.36 -16.06 -5.29
C PRO A 72 -16.68 -17.12 -4.40
N PHE A 73 -16.13 -18.18 -4.98
CA PHE A 73 -15.60 -19.29 -4.18
C PHE A 73 -14.38 -18.94 -3.37
N ILE A 74 -13.38 -18.31 -4.01
CA ILE A 74 -12.13 -17.96 -3.31
C ILE A 74 -12.33 -16.84 -2.29
N THR A 75 -13.20 -15.88 -2.58
CA THR A 75 -13.48 -14.78 -1.66
C THR A 75 -14.25 -15.25 -0.44
N GLU A 76 -15.19 -16.18 -0.59
CA GLU A 76 -15.88 -16.84 0.52
C GLU A 76 -14.89 -17.58 1.41
N GLU A 77 -14.05 -18.43 0.83
CA GLU A 77 -13.06 -19.24 1.54
C GLU A 77 -12.08 -18.39 2.36
N ILE A 78 -11.61 -17.25 1.81
CA ILE A 78 -10.72 -16.35 2.53
C ILE A 78 -11.48 -15.59 3.62
N TYR A 79 -12.68 -15.11 3.33
CA TYR A 79 -13.47 -14.32 4.25
C TYR A 79 -13.85 -15.10 5.53
N THR A 80 -14.35 -16.32 5.37
CA THR A 80 -14.72 -17.18 6.50
C THR A 80 -13.52 -17.53 7.39
N LYS A 81 -12.33 -17.71 6.80
CA LYS A 81 -11.09 -17.93 7.57
C LYS A 81 -10.61 -16.72 8.34
N LEU A 82 -10.88 -15.50 7.85
CA LEU A 82 -10.46 -14.27 8.54
C LEU A 82 -11.28 -14.00 9.79
N TYR A 83 -12.55 -14.32 9.77
CA TYR A 83 -13.46 -13.95 10.84
C TYR A 83 -13.76 -15.10 11.82
N ASN A 84 -13.38 -16.34 11.53
CA ASN A 84 -13.81 -17.54 12.25
C ASN A 84 -15.34 -17.59 12.46
N GLU A 85 -16.09 -17.02 11.51
CA GLU A 85 -17.54 -16.87 11.59
C GLU A 85 -18.20 -17.82 10.58
N ASP A 86 -19.30 -18.42 11.01
CA ASP A 86 -20.16 -19.23 10.16
C ASP A 86 -20.96 -18.38 9.15
N GLU A 87 -20.74 -17.06 9.12
CA GLU A 87 -21.46 -16.15 8.24
C GLU A 87 -20.79 -16.01 6.88
N SER A 88 -21.57 -16.26 5.85
CA SER A 88 -21.13 -16.09 4.45
C SER A 88 -20.89 -14.63 4.10
N ILE A 89 -19.87 -14.35 3.28
CA ILE A 89 -19.64 -13.02 2.70
C ILE A 89 -20.86 -12.52 1.90
N MET A 90 -21.66 -13.46 1.33
CA MET A 90 -22.85 -13.12 0.54
C MET A 90 -23.90 -12.33 1.29
N ILE A 91 -24.04 -12.56 2.61
CA ILE A 91 -25.00 -11.84 3.45
C ILE A 91 -24.41 -10.62 4.13
N SER A 92 -23.11 -10.36 3.92
CA SER A 92 -22.44 -9.21 4.48
C SER A 92 -22.81 -7.92 3.75
N ASN A 93 -22.74 -6.78 4.46
CA ASN A 93 -23.01 -5.49 3.84
C ASN A 93 -21.97 -5.14 2.78
N TRP A 94 -22.45 -4.62 1.63
CA TRP A 94 -21.59 -4.05 0.59
C TRP A 94 -20.79 -2.88 1.12
N PRO A 95 -19.49 -2.75 0.76
CA PRO A 95 -18.66 -1.64 1.20
C PRO A 95 -19.25 -0.30 0.76
N LYS A 96 -19.18 0.69 1.65
CA LYS A 96 -19.65 2.06 1.35
C LYS A 96 -18.49 3.04 1.45
N TYR A 97 -18.49 3.99 0.54
CA TYR A 97 -17.58 5.13 0.62
C TYR A 97 -17.93 6.00 1.82
N GLU A 98 -16.92 6.37 2.62
CA GLU A 98 -17.05 7.26 3.75
C GLU A 98 -15.97 8.35 3.65
N GLU A 99 -16.38 9.62 3.54
CA GLU A 99 -15.49 10.78 3.40
C GLU A 99 -14.45 10.89 4.51
N LYS A 100 -14.79 10.45 5.73
CA LYS A 100 -13.85 10.45 6.88
C LYS A 100 -12.58 9.63 6.67
N TYR A 101 -12.56 8.74 5.66
CA TYR A 101 -11.39 7.94 5.29
C TYR A 101 -10.68 8.47 4.03
N ASN A 102 -11.02 9.66 3.59
CA ASN A 102 -10.41 10.30 2.44
C ASN A 102 -9.24 11.21 2.90
N PHE A 103 -8.05 10.67 2.94
CA PHE A 103 -6.82 11.34 3.41
C PHE A 103 -5.96 11.80 2.23
N LYS A 104 -6.43 12.76 1.44
CA LYS A 104 -5.76 13.21 0.20
C LYS A 104 -4.33 13.67 0.39
N ASP A 105 -4.05 14.39 1.49
CA ASP A 105 -2.70 14.90 1.77
C ASP A 105 -1.73 13.76 2.07
N GLU A 106 -2.17 12.76 2.83
CA GLU A 106 -1.38 11.57 3.14
C GLU A 106 -1.19 10.68 1.92
N GLU A 107 -2.22 10.55 1.08
CA GLU A 107 -2.15 9.85 -0.20
C GLU A 107 -1.06 10.45 -1.09
N GLN A 108 -1.05 11.77 -1.27
CA GLN A 108 -0.02 12.45 -2.06
C GLN A 108 1.40 12.24 -1.50
N LYS A 109 1.56 12.25 -0.18
CA LYS A 109 2.86 11.96 0.45
C LYS A 109 3.32 10.54 0.16
N ILE A 110 2.43 9.56 0.28
CA ILE A 110 2.76 8.16 -0.02
C ILE A 110 3.06 7.95 -1.50
N GLU A 111 2.29 8.57 -2.41
CA GLU A 111 2.59 8.51 -3.85
C GLU A 111 3.99 9.05 -4.15
N LYS A 112 4.38 10.16 -3.50
CA LYS A 112 5.73 10.71 -3.66
C LYS A 112 6.82 9.74 -3.16
N ILE A 113 6.60 9.06 -2.05
CA ILE A 113 7.53 8.03 -1.55
C ILE A 113 7.61 6.84 -2.51
N LYS A 114 6.48 6.41 -3.09
CA LYS A 114 6.45 5.35 -4.12
C LYS A 114 7.29 5.74 -5.34
N GLU A 115 7.11 6.96 -5.86
CA GLU A 115 7.92 7.48 -6.98
C GLU A 115 9.43 7.45 -6.67
N ILE A 116 9.81 7.87 -5.47
CA ILE A 116 11.21 7.86 -5.01
C ILE A 116 11.76 6.43 -5.00
N ILE A 117 11.02 5.48 -4.43
CA ILE A 117 11.45 4.08 -4.35
C ILE A 117 11.59 3.46 -5.75
N ILE A 118 10.63 3.74 -6.64
CA ILE A 118 10.68 3.29 -8.04
C ILE A 118 11.91 3.87 -8.74
N GLY A 119 12.18 5.18 -8.56
CA GLY A 119 13.35 5.83 -9.10
C GLY A 119 14.66 5.19 -8.65
N ILE A 120 14.80 4.91 -7.34
CA ILE A 120 15.95 4.22 -6.77
C ILE A 120 16.12 2.83 -7.37
N ARG A 121 15.05 2.05 -7.47
CA ARG A 121 15.07 0.69 -8.03
C ARG A 121 15.48 0.70 -9.51
N ASN A 122 14.98 1.66 -10.29
CA ASN A 122 15.35 1.81 -11.70
C ASN A 122 16.83 2.14 -11.88
N ILE A 123 17.36 3.08 -11.09
CA ILE A 123 18.80 3.41 -11.12
C ILE A 123 19.64 2.18 -10.77
N ARG A 124 19.28 1.46 -9.71
CA ARG A 124 20.00 0.24 -9.31
C ARG A 124 19.95 -0.84 -10.37
N ASN A 125 18.81 -1.05 -11.02
CA ASN A 125 18.68 -1.99 -12.13
C ASN A 125 19.56 -1.61 -13.32
N ASN A 126 19.56 -0.34 -13.72
CA ASN A 126 20.37 0.16 -14.82
C ASN A 126 21.89 0.01 -14.55
N MET A 127 22.27 0.12 -13.28
CA MET A 127 23.65 -0.07 -12.84
C MET A 127 24.00 -1.52 -12.47
N ASN A 128 23.08 -2.48 -12.67
CA ASN A 128 23.22 -3.88 -12.30
C ASN A 128 23.61 -4.09 -10.81
N VAL A 129 23.10 -3.26 -9.91
CA VAL A 129 23.35 -3.38 -8.47
C VAL A 129 22.40 -4.39 -7.85
N HIS A 130 22.95 -5.50 -7.36
CA HIS A 130 22.16 -6.55 -6.73
C HIS A 130 21.40 -6.05 -5.48
N PRO A 131 20.16 -6.48 -5.22
CA PRO A 131 19.35 -6.04 -4.06
C PRO A 131 20.02 -6.21 -2.71
N SER A 132 20.87 -7.23 -2.52
CA SER A 132 21.60 -7.46 -1.28
C SER A 132 22.68 -6.40 -0.96
N LYS A 133 23.12 -5.65 -1.98
CA LYS A 133 24.07 -4.55 -1.77
C LYS A 133 23.30 -3.31 -1.34
N LYS A 134 23.31 -3.00 -0.06
CA LYS A 134 22.77 -1.77 0.47
C LYS A 134 23.67 -0.57 0.12
N SER A 135 23.06 0.59 -0.10
CA SER A 135 23.76 1.81 -0.46
C SER A 135 23.32 2.97 0.45
N LYS A 136 24.16 3.96 0.55
CA LYS A 136 23.81 5.25 1.15
C LYS A 136 22.95 6.03 0.18
N LEU A 137 21.85 6.59 0.65
CA LEU A 137 20.98 7.48 -0.11
C LEU A 137 21.10 8.90 0.41
N ILE A 138 21.36 9.84 -0.49
CA ILE A 138 21.41 11.26 -0.16
C ILE A 138 20.29 11.95 -0.94
N PHE A 139 19.35 12.53 -0.20
CA PHE A 139 18.25 13.30 -0.76
C PHE A 139 18.52 14.79 -0.59
N VAL A 140 18.42 15.52 -1.70
CA VAL A 140 18.54 16.99 -1.69
C VAL A 140 17.16 17.57 -1.95
N SER A 141 16.49 18.00 -0.89
CA SER A 141 15.17 18.61 -0.98
C SER A 141 14.83 19.43 0.26
N THR A 142 14.28 20.60 0.06
CA THR A 142 13.70 21.43 1.13
C THR A 142 12.22 21.12 1.31
N GLU A 143 11.49 20.93 0.21
CA GLU A 143 10.04 20.73 0.17
C GLU A 143 9.62 19.38 0.78
N TYR A 144 10.31 18.28 0.38
CA TYR A 144 9.95 16.92 0.79
C TYR A 144 10.75 16.41 2.00
N LYS A 145 11.55 17.27 2.66
CA LYS A 145 12.41 16.88 3.78
C LYS A 145 11.64 16.13 4.86
N ASN A 146 10.54 16.71 5.35
CA ASN A 146 9.75 16.11 6.41
C ASN A 146 9.11 14.78 5.98
N VAL A 147 8.67 14.68 4.73
CA VAL A 147 8.05 13.44 4.18
C VAL A 147 9.10 12.32 4.12
N ILE A 148 10.31 12.63 3.63
CA ILE A 148 11.42 11.69 3.55
C ILE A 148 11.88 11.26 4.95
N GLU A 149 12.03 12.22 5.89
CA GLU A 149 12.45 11.93 7.26
C GLU A 149 11.46 11.03 8.00
N ASN A 150 10.15 11.27 7.83
CA ASN A 150 9.10 10.44 8.43
C ASN A 150 8.97 9.06 7.77
N SER A 151 9.54 8.89 6.58
CA SER A 151 9.46 7.65 5.80
C SER A 151 10.80 6.91 5.70
N LYS A 152 11.81 7.29 6.51
CA LYS A 152 13.15 6.69 6.45
C LYS A 152 13.13 5.18 6.53
N GLU A 153 12.38 4.61 7.45
CA GLU A 153 12.28 3.17 7.65
C GLU A 153 11.78 2.44 6.38
N PHE A 154 10.82 3.01 5.67
CA PHE A 154 10.32 2.46 4.40
C PHE A 154 11.36 2.59 3.28
N LEU A 155 12.00 3.76 3.20
CA LEU A 155 13.03 4.03 2.21
C LEU A 155 14.27 3.14 2.41
N GLU A 156 14.69 2.89 3.65
CA GLU A 156 15.78 1.96 3.97
C GLU A 156 15.46 0.54 3.52
N LYS A 157 14.25 0.07 3.83
CA LYS A 157 13.82 -1.28 3.49
C LYS A 157 13.56 -1.46 2.00
N LEU A 158 12.72 -0.61 1.41
CA LEU A 158 12.22 -0.78 0.05
C LEU A 158 13.17 -0.19 -1.01
N GLY A 159 14.04 0.76 -0.62
CA GLY A 159 15.11 1.34 -1.43
C GLY A 159 16.46 0.62 -1.29
N PHE A 160 16.53 -0.42 -0.44
CA PHE A 160 17.78 -1.14 -0.16
C PHE A 160 18.91 -0.22 0.34
N ALA A 161 18.60 0.69 1.27
CA ALA A 161 19.55 1.59 1.87
C ALA A 161 20.07 1.09 3.22
N ASN A 162 21.29 1.49 3.57
CA ASN A 162 21.85 1.32 4.90
C ASN A 162 21.94 2.66 5.67
N GLU A 163 21.87 3.76 4.94
CA GLU A 163 21.90 5.11 5.52
C GLU A 163 21.11 6.07 4.64
N ILE A 164 20.33 6.96 5.25
CA ILE A 164 19.58 8.01 4.57
C ILE A 164 19.96 9.35 5.14
N ILE A 165 20.47 10.23 4.29
CA ILE A 165 20.78 11.63 4.61
C ILE A 165 19.82 12.52 3.81
N VAL A 166 19.26 13.51 4.49
CA VAL A 166 18.43 14.54 3.85
C VAL A 166 19.10 15.88 4.07
N GLN A 167 19.42 16.57 2.99
CA GLN A 167 20.08 17.88 3.03
C GLN A 167 19.39 18.88 2.10
N ASN A 168 19.64 20.17 2.34
CA ASN A 168 18.95 21.23 1.62
C ASN A 168 19.66 21.62 0.32
N ASN A 169 20.94 21.32 0.18
CA ASN A 169 21.80 21.65 -0.97
C ASN A 169 22.70 20.47 -1.34
N LYS A 170 23.46 20.62 -2.41
CA LYS A 170 24.36 19.57 -2.94
C LYS A 170 25.78 19.65 -2.37
N ASP A 171 26.00 20.41 -1.29
CA ASP A 171 27.34 20.56 -0.70
C ASP A 171 27.84 19.20 -0.17
N GLY A 172 29.05 18.83 -0.53
CA GLY A 172 29.66 17.56 -0.11
C GLY A 172 29.15 16.31 -0.81
N ILE A 173 28.50 16.45 -1.95
CA ILE A 173 28.16 15.34 -2.85
C ILE A 173 29.08 15.43 -4.06
N ASP A 174 29.97 14.44 -4.20
CA ASP A 174 30.85 14.26 -5.38
C ASP A 174 30.13 13.56 -6.53
#